data_c75577e00758d0c9ca53c734f8f21919
#
_entry.id   c75577e00758d0c9ca53c734f8f21919
#
_cell.length_a   1.000
_cell.length_b   1.000
_cell.length_c   1.000
_cell.angle_alpha   90.00
_cell.angle_beta   90.00
_cell.angle_gamma   90.00
#
_symmetry.space_group_name_H-M   'P 1'
#
loop_
_entity.id
_entity.type
_entity.pdbx_description
1 polymer ?
#
loop_
_entity_poly.entity_id
_entity_poly.type
_entity_poly.pdbx_seq_one_letter_code
_entity_poly.pdbx_strand_id
1 'polypeptide(L)'
;MATSYNVISPEVPQHYPPFSLSRLLTTVFHPKGGERVCILIDLDDPTKVKDFAFLNDPQWSIQRYAHDVFYNGLKNGVSQELNFQGGEFYAYQITGGSNLDMPDAAFAPDGRQLSFEKDIYPHYDLILCISTFSATAPLTAWAKKFGFRGATMHGMNQTILETGLSVDYDTVSAEAEKLRLGMTRADWVEIDFAINGNTHTLRLVLNGQEAQKSHGLCRGPEPDIANLPAGEIYYTPEGAEGEFPLKNEHDGTLSLTKVSGGRIVDVSFISGNEETVKAHQQKLREDPATGDLGELGFGTQLLPFSGRDIQDEKIRGTIHVATGRNDHLGGGFTPDKFKKAINATHDDILFAPHKTPEINIAQVRMQRDGKQEILIENYLPAAYMKSLVE
;
A
#
# COMPACT_ATOMS: atom_id res chain seq x y z
N MET A 1 4.39 7.65 -32.34
CA MET A 1 2.95 7.46 -32.08
C MET A 1 2.87 6.44 -30.97
N ALA A 2 2.43 6.84 -29.79
CA ALA A 2 2.23 5.91 -28.70
C ALA A 2 1.10 4.94 -29.09
N THR A 3 1.39 3.66 -29.12
CA THR A 3 0.38 2.62 -29.30
C THR A 3 -0.45 2.60 -28.02
N SER A 4 -1.64 3.22 -28.07
CA SER A 4 -2.59 3.07 -26.96
C SER A 4 -3.08 1.62 -26.99
N TYR A 5 -2.67 0.84 -26.00
CA TYR A 5 -3.22 -0.48 -25.78
C TYR A 5 -4.70 -0.32 -25.41
N ASN A 6 -5.59 -0.99 -26.15
CA ASN A 6 -7.01 -1.05 -25.77
C ASN A 6 -7.12 -1.87 -24.48
N VAL A 7 -7.08 -1.19 -23.35
CA VAL A 7 -7.23 -1.83 -22.06
C VAL A 7 -8.70 -2.06 -21.78
N ILE A 8 -9.08 -3.32 -21.72
CA ILE A 8 -10.40 -3.72 -21.24
C ILE A 8 -10.36 -3.59 -19.72
N SER A 9 -11.10 -2.64 -19.16
CA SER A 9 -11.29 -2.57 -17.71
C SER A 9 -11.86 -3.89 -17.19
N PRO A 10 -11.39 -4.42 -16.06
CA PRO A 10 -12.03 -5.57 -15.42
C PRO A 10 -13.52 -5.24 -15.18
N GLU A 11 -14.39 -6.26 -15.19
CA GLU A 11 -15.81 -6.09 -14.86
C GLU A 11 -15.92 -5.61 -13.40
N VAL A 12 -16.11 -4.30 -13.24
CA VAL A 12 -16.25 -3.66 -11.94
C VAL A 12 -17.72 -3.73 -11.53
N PRO A 13 -18.06 -4.07 -10.28
CA PRO A 13 -19.43 -4.00 -9.78
C PRO A 13 -20.03 -2.62 -10.06
N GLN A 14 -21.26 -2.57 -10.56
CA GLN A 14 -21.92 -1.29 -10.85
C GLN A 14 -22.38 -0.54 -9.60
N HIS A 15 -22.47 -1.24 -8.46
CA HIS A 15 -22.91 -0.69 -7.19
C HIS A 15 -22.11 -1.24 -6.03
N TYR A 16 -21.60 -0.32 -5.21
CA TYR A 16 -21.06 -0.61 -3.87
C TYR A 16 -22.09 -0.22 -2.84
N PRO A 17 -22.15 -0.90 -1.69
CA PRO A 17 -23.00 -0.45 -0.59
C PRO A 17 -22.54 0.94 -0.13
N PRO A 18 -23.46 1.84 0.31
CA PRO A 18 -23.07 3.13 0.84
C PRO A 18 -22.02 2.98 1.95
N PHE A 19 -21.03 3.88 1.99
CA PHE A 19 -20.04 3.86 3.05
C PHE A 19 -20.70 3.94 4.44
N SER A 20 -20.21 3.14 5.36
CA SER A 20 -20.61 3.16 6.77
C SER A 20 -19.38 2.93 7.64
N LEU A 21 -19.05 3.94 8.45
CA LEU A 21 -17.91 3.85 9.38
C LEU A 21 -18.10 2.72 10.40
N SER A 22 -19.31 2.56 10.93
CA SER A 22 -19.64 1.49 11.88
C SER A 22 -19.41 0.11 11.25
N ARG A 23 -19.90 -0.11 10.01
CA ARG A 23 -19.68 -1.36 9.28
C ARG A 23 -18.19 -1.60 9.02
N LEU A 24 -17.44 -0.58 8.57
CA LEU A 24 -15.99 -0.70 8.34
C LEU A 24 -15.27 -1.15 9.61
N LEU A 25 -15.49 -0.43 10.72
CA LEU A 25 -14.81 -0.73 11.99
C LEU A 25 -15.23 -2.10 12.56
N THR A 26 -16.51 -2.46 12.42
CA THR A 26 -17.02 -3.77 12.84
C THR A 26 -16.37 -4.90 12.02
N THR A 27 -16.32 -4.76 10.70
CA THR A 27 -15.78 -5.81 9.83
C THR A 27 -14.28 -5.94 10.00
N VAL A 28 -13.55 -4.83 10.05
CA VAL A 28 -12.09 -4.85 10.17
C VAL A 28 -11.65 -5.36 11.54
N PHE A 29 -12.20 -4.85 12.64
CA PHE A 29 -11.66 -5.06 13.98
C PHE A 29 -12.45 -6.05 14.84
N HIS A 30 -13.72 -6.29 14.52
CA HIS A 30 -14.62 -7.09 15.34
C HIS A 30 -14.56 -6.67 16.83
N PRO A 31 -14.87 -5.40 17.12
CA PRO A 31 -14.69 -4.83 18.45
C PRO A 31 -15.56 -5.54 19.49
N LYS A 32 -15.08 -5.61 20.71
CA LYS A 32 -15.81 -6.21 21.85
C LYS A 32 -16.54 -5.18 22.69
N GLY A 33 -16.28 -3.90 22.42
CA GLY A 33 -16.75 -2.76 23.20
C GLY A 33 -15.83 -2.43 24.37
N GLY A 34 -15.67 -1.15 24.62
CA GLY A 34 -14.77 -0.61 25.63
C GLY A 34 -13.40 -0.20 25.08
N GLU A 35 -13.09 -0.52 23.81
CA GLU A 35 -11.83 -0.13 23.19
C GLU A 35 -11.70 1.40 23.10
N ARG A 36 -10.52 1.90 23.44
CA ARG A 36 -10.14 3.30 23.31
C ARG A 36 -9.60 3.53 21.90
N VAL A 37 -10.22 4.44 21.16
CA VAL A 37 -9.90 4.73 19.76
C VAL A 37 -9.30 6.12 19.63
N CYS A 38 -8.25 6.29 18.78
CA CYS A 38 -7.82 7.60 18.33
C CYS A 38 -7.57 7.63 16.81
N ILE A 39 -7.53 8.85 16.28
CA ILE A 39 -7.27 9.15 14.88
C ILE A 39 -5.96 9.91 14.77
N LEU A 40 -5.10 9.48 13.86
CA LEU A 40 -3.83 10.14 13.53
C LEU A 40 -3.88 10.70 12.11
N ILE A 41 -3.35 11.90 11.94
CA ILE A 41 -3.12 12.51 10.64
C ILE A 41 -1.69 13.07 10.54
N ASP A 42 -1.20 13.26 9.34
CA ASP A 42 0.05 13.97 9.07
C ASP A 42 -0.22 15.40 8.56
N LEU A 43 0.61 16.36 8.94
CA LEU A 43 0.58 17.75 8.45
C LEU A 43 2.00 18.26 8.26
N ASP A 44 2.21 19.23 7.36
CA ASP A 44 3.48 19.95 7.22
C ASP A 44 3.83 20.77 8.46
N ASP A 45 2.81 21.32 9.11
CA ASP A 45 2.88 21.97 10.41
C ASP A 45 1.80 21.33 11.30
N PRO A 46 2.16 20.34 12.15
CA PRO A 46 1.19 19.62 12.96
C PRO A 46 0.51 20.50 14.03
N THR A 47 1.06 21.68 14.33
CA THR A 47 0.40 22.64 15.23
C THR A 47 -0.91 23.19 14.65
N LYS A 48 -1.11 23.14 13.32
CA LYS A 48 -2.36 23.50 12.65
C LYS A 48 -3.55 22.58 12.97
N VAL A 49 -3.31 21.48 13.68
CA VAL A 49 -4.40 20.66 14.24
C VAL A 49 -5.18 21.43 15.32
N LYS A 50 -4.56 22.42 15.96
CA LYS A 50 -5.22 23.27 16.96
C LYS A 50 -6.46 23.92 16.36
N ASP A 51 -7.60 23.76 17.08
CA ASP A 51 -8.90 24.22 16.64
C ASP A 51 -9.27 23.79 15.20
N PHE A 52 -8.64 22.71 14.73
CA PHE A 52 -8.77 22.18 13.36
C PHE A 52 -8.45 23.21 12.28
N ALA A 53 -7.49 24.11 12.51
CA ALA A 53 -7.12 25.19 11.58
C ALA A 53 -6.69 24.67 10.19
N PHE A 54 -6.16 23.46 10.08
CA PHE A 54 -5.80 22.82 8.80
C PHE A 54 -7.00 22.68 7.85
N LEU A 55 -8.25 22.65 8.34
CA LEU A 55 -9.45 22.58 7.52
C LEU A 55 -9.68 23.82 6.64
N ASN A 56 -9.02 24.92 6.95
CA ASN A 56 -9.09 26.13 6.12
C ASN A 56 -8.19 26.06 4.86
N ASP A 57 -7.35 25.03 4.74
CA ASP A 57 -6.42 24.86 3.65
C ASP A 57 -6.84 23.65 2.77
N PRO A 58 -7.21 23.87 1.49
CA PRO A 58 -7.72 22.81 0.61
C PRO A 58 -6.67 21.72 0.26
N GLN A 59 -5.38 21.99 0.46
CA GLN A 59 -4.34 20.98 0.21
C GLN A 59 -4.49 19.74 1.11
N TRP A 60 -5.07 19.89 2.31
CA TRP A 60 -5.26 18.83 3.30
C TRP A 60 -6.56 18.04 3.07
N SER A 61 -6.83 17.66 1.84
CA SER A 61 -8.06 16.93 1.49
C SER A 61 -8.13 15.55 2.14
N ILE A 62 -7.01 14.83 2.27
CA ILE A 62 -6.92 13.53 2.94
C ILE A 62 -7.26 13.68 4.42
N GLN A 63 -6.64 14.64 5.09
CA GLN A 63 -6.85 14.91 6.51
C GLN A 63 -8.24 15.46 6.79
N ARG A 64 -8.86 16.10 5.80
CA ARG A 64 -10.27 16.49 5.87
C ARG A 64 -11.19 15.28 5.91
N TYR A 65 -10.92 14.20 5.14
CA TYR A 65 -11.67 12.95 5.28
C TYR A 65 -11.51 12.35 6.68
N ALA A 66 -10.31 12.40 7.26
CA ALA A 66 -10.10 11.94 8.63
C ALA A 66 -10.97 12.69 9.65
N HIS A 67 -11.11 14.01 9.48
CA HIS A 67 -11.98 14.83 10.33
C HIS A 67 -13.46 14.61 10.04
N ASP A 68 -13.88 14.81 8.77
CA ASP A 68 -15.31 14.90 8.43
C ASP A 68 -16.01 13.55 8.50
N VAL A 69 -15.30 12.46 8.13
CA VAL A 69 -15.87 11.11 8.07
C VAL A 69 -15.59 10.31 9.35
N PHE A 70 -14.33 10.24 9.76
CA PHE A 70 -13.94 9.37 10.88
C PHE A 70 -14.16 10.04 12.23
N TYR A 71 -13.58 11.22 12.44
CA TYR A 71 -13.72 11.92 13.73
C TYR A 71 -15.15 12.33 14.02
N ASN A 72 -15.81 12.99 13.09
CA ASN A 72 -17.21 13.35 13.24
C ASN A 72 -18.13 12.13 13.27
N GLY A 73 -17.83 11.07 12.51
CA GLY A 73 -18.57 9.81 12.55
C GLY A 73 -18.52 9.14 13.92
N LEU A 74 -17.33 9.04 14.52
CA LEU A 74 -17.19 8.54 15.90
C LEU A 74 -18.00 9.37 16.88
N LYS A 75 -17.91 10.70 16.82
CA LYS A 75 -18.65 11.61 17.71
C LYS A 75 -20.18 11.60 17.51
N ASN A 76 -20.62 11.40 16.27
CA ASN A 76 -22.03 11.46 15.89
C ASN A 76 -22.77 10.11 16.02
N GLY A 77 -22.26 9.19 16.85
CA GLY A 77 -22.99 7.99 17.24
C GLY A 77 -22.26 6.68 17.06
N VAL A 78 -21.23 6.58 16.18
CA VAL A 78 -20.51 5.32 15.96
C VAL A 78 -19.81 4.85 17.24
N SER A 79 -19.22 5.77 18.03
CA SER A 79 -18.63 5.39 19.32
C SER A 79 -19.68 4.83 20.29
N GLN A 80 -20.89 5.37 20.31
CA GLN A 80 -21.96 4.84 21.13
C GLN A 80 -22.44 3.48 20.62
N GLU A 81 -22.61 3.33 19.30
CA GLU A 81 -23.07 2.09 18.66
C GLU A 81 -22.09 0.93 18.92
N LEU A 82 -20.78 1.18 18.81
CA LEU A 82 -19.73 0.18 19.00
C LEU A 82 -19.20 0.10 20.44
N ASN A 83 -19.77 0.91 21.35
CA ASN A 83 -19.31 1.05 22.73
C ASN A 83 -17.81 1.39 22.82
N PHE A 84 -17.31 2.28 21.94
CA PHE A 84 -15.95 2.77 22.00
C PHE A 84 -15.79 3.90 23.03
N GLN A 85 -14.58 4.03 23.55
CA GLN A 85 -14.12 5.15 24.36
C GLN A 85 -13.12 5.98 23.56
N GLY A 86 -12.92 7.24 23.95
CA GLY A 86 -11.96 8.13 23.28
C GLY A 86 -12.56 8.79 22.03
N GLY A 87 -11.94 8.56 20.87
CA GLY A 87 -12.24 9.28 19.64
C GLY A 87 -11.43 10.57 19.53
N GLU A 88 -10.27 10.63 20.19
CA GLU A 88 -9.33 11.75 20.14
C GLU A 88 -8.66 11.84 18.78
N PHE A 89 -8.18 13.03 18.45
CA PHE A 89 -7.60 13.38 17.16
C PHE A 89 -6.22 13.98 17.36
N TYR A 90 -5.22 13.46 16.66
CA TYR A 90 -3.83 13.93 16.79
C TYR A 90 -3.19 14.11 15.42
N ALA A 91 -2.31 15.11 15.32
CA ALA A 91 -1.47 15.32 14.14
C ALA A 91 -0.01 15.13 14.46
N TYR A 92 0.75 14.64 13.49
CA TYR A 92 2.20 14.54 13.53
C TYR A 92 2.82 15.18 12.29
N GLN A 93 4.13 15.47 12.36
CA GLN A 93 4.88 16.01 11.24
C GLN A 93 4.93 15.02 10.10
N ILE A 94 4.52 15.43 8.89
CA ILE A 94 4.60 14.61 7.68
C ILE A 94 6.01 14.07 7.46
N THR A 95 6.11 12.77 7.14
CA THR A 95 7.40 12.08 7.05
C THR A 95 8.15 12.34 5.75
N GLY A 96 7.41 12.70 4.69
CA GLY A 96 7.99 12.95 3.36
C GLY A 96 8.23 11.69 2.52
N GLY A 97 7.86 10.50 3.01
CA GLY A 97 7.95 9.25 2.27
C GLY A 97 7.17 8.12 2.94
N SER A 98 6.72 7.15 2.14
CA SER A 98 5.95 6.01 2.63
C SER A 98 6.78 5.11 3.53
N ASN A 99 6.17 4.71 4.64
CA ASN A 99 6.75 3.80 5.62
C ASN A 99 8.04 4.29 6.33
N LEU A 100 8.34 5.59 6.25
CA LEU A 100 9.36 6.19 7.10
C LEU A 100 8.93 6.20 8.57
N ASP A 101 9.91 6.15 9.46
CA ASP A 101 9.64 6.20 10.90
C ASP A 101 8.96 7.53 11.28
N MET A 102 7.92 7.41 12.09
CA MET A 102 7.16 8.57 12.57
C MET A 102 7.92 9.30 13.70
N PRO A 103 7.87 10.65 13.72
CA PRO A 103 8.40 11.40 14.85
C PRO A 103 7.61 11.08 16.12
N ASP A 104 8.25 11.14 17.30
CA ASP A 104 7.55 10.90 18.58
C ASP A 104 6.56 12.02 18.96
N ALA A 105 6.72 13.22 18.42
CA ALA A 105 5.86 14.35 18.75
C ALA A 105 4.52 14.30 18.02
N ALA A 106 3.43 14.36 18.77
CA ALA A 106 2.07 14.53 18.29
C ALA A 106 1.42 15.79 18.90
N PHE A 107 0.41 16.33 18.23
CA PHE A 107 -0.29 17.55 18.65
C PHE A 107 -1.79 17.32 18.68
N ALA A 108 -2.43 17.80 19.72
CA ALA A 108 -3.87 17.70 19.92
C ALA A 108 -4.62 18.99 19.50
N PRO A 109 -5.94 18.92 19.21
CA PRO A 109 -6.75 20.09 18.83
C PRO A 109 -6.83 21.19 19.89
N ASP A 110 -6.56 20.87 21.16
CA ASP A 110 -6.47 21.86 22.24
C ASP A 110 -5.09 22.55 22.32
N GLY A 111 -4.15 22.19 21.42
CA GLY A 111 -2.81 22.76 21.31
C GLY A 111 -1.75 22.06 22.18
N ARG A 112 -2.08 21.01 22.91
CA ARG A 112 -1.10 20.23 23.67
C ARG A 112 -0.19 19.45 22.72
N GLN A 113 1.10 19.44 23.03
CA GLN A 113 2.06 18.51 22.45
C GLN A 113 2.17 17.26 23.32
N LEU A 114 2.22 16.11 22.71
CA LEU A 114 2.22 14.79 23.31
C LEU A 114 3.34 13.93 22.71
N SER A 115 3.73 12.87 23.39
CA SER A 115 4.64 11.83 22.88
C SER A 115 3.82 10.62 22.44
N PHE A 116 4.08 10.09 21.25
CA PHE A 116 3.47 8.84 20.83
C PHE A 116 3.77 7.71 21.80
N GLU A 117 5.04 7.56 22.17
CA GLU A 117 5.47 6.45 23.03
C GLU A 117 4.95 6.53 24.47
N LYS A 118 4.79 7.74 25.03
CA LYS A 118 4.42 7.93 26.43
C LYS A 118 2.93 8.17 26.61
N ASP A 119 2.33 8.95 25.69
CA ASP A 119 1.01 9.53 25.94
C ASP A 119 -0.07 8.95 24.99
N ILE A 120 0.30 8.31 23.86
CA ILE A 120 -0.67 7.82 22.87
C ILE A 120 -0.65 6.29 22.80
N TYR A 121 0.41 5.66 22.32
CA TYR A 121 0.43 4.22 22.10
C TYR A 121 0.05 3.36 23.33
N PRO A 122 0.46 3.68 24.57
CA PRO A 122 0.06 2.90 25.74
C PRO A 122 -1.40 3.07 26.15
N HIS A 123 -2.11 4.04 25.58
CA HIS A 123 -3.44 4.45 26.06
C HIS A 123 -4.57 4.17 25.08
N TYR A 124 -4.27 3.63 23.89
CA TYR A 124 -5.28 3.33 22.89
C TYR A 124 -5.21 1.87 22.46
N ASP A 125 -6.37 1.25 22.27
CA ASP A 125 -6.53 -0.12 21.81
C ASP A 125 -6.65 -0.19 20.29
N LEU A 126 -7.22 0.88 19.67
CA LEU A 126 -7.39 1.01 18.23
C LEU A 126 -6.86 2.37 17.73
N ILE A 127 -6.00 2.34 16.74
CA ILE A 127 -5.40 3.52 16.12
C ILE A 127 -5.74 3.57 14.63
N LEU A 128 -6.44 4.62 14.20
CA LEU A 128 -6.80 4.87 12.80
C LEU A 128 -5.88 5.97 12.25
N CYS A 129 -4.98 5.65 11.33
CA CYS A 129 -4.06 6.61 10.73
C CYS A 129 -4.49 6.93 9.30
N ILE A 130 -4.96 8.15 9.06
CA ILE A 130 -5.35 8.66 7.75
C ILE A 130 -4.36 9.74 7.34
N SER A 131 -3.47 9.43 6.40
CA SER A 131 -2.26 10.21 6.14
C SER A 131 -1.96 10.38 4.66
N THR A 132 -1.04 11.26 4.35
CA THR A 132 -0.53 11.46 2.99
C THR A 132 0.35 10.29 2.57
N PHE A 133 1.29 9.90 3.43
CA PHE A 133 2.19 8.76 3.22
C PHE A 133 1.78 7.57 4.10
N SER A 134 2.06 6.36 3.62
CA SER A 134 1.82 5.16 4.41
C SER A 134 2.61 5.18 5.73
N ALA A 135 1.93 4.86 6.82
CA ALA A 135 2.52 4.67 8.15
C ALA A 135 2.44 3.20 8.60
N THR A 136 2.21 2.26 7.67
CA THR A 136 1.97 0.84 8.01
C THR A 136 3.18 0.21 8.70
N ALA A 137 4.39 0.38 8.17
CA ALA A 137 5.58 -0.22 8.76
C ALA A 137 5.87 0.31 10.19
N PRO A 138 5.96 1.63 10.43
CA PRO A 138 6.21 2.11 11.78
C PRO A 138 5.10 1.75 12.76
N LEU A 139 3.81 1.86 12.37
CA LEU A 139 2.71 1.49 13.26
C LEU A 139 2.66 -0.01 13.55
N THR A 140 3.02 -0.88 12.60
CA THR A 140 3.15 -2.33 12.84
C THR A 140 4.21 -2.63 13.90
N ALA A 141 5.36 -1.96 13.84
CA ALA A 141 6.40 -2.10 14.86
C ALA A 141 5.92 -1.63 16.24
N TRP A 142 5.25 -0.47 16.31
CA TRP A 142 4.71 0.07 17.54
C TRP A 142 3.53 -0.72 18.09
N ALA A 143 2.66 -1.25 17.22
CA ALA A 143 1.57 -2.15 17.62
C ALA A 143 2.10 -3.37 18.38
N LYS A 144 3.12 -4.02 17.83
CA LYS A 144 3.78 -5.17 18.49
C LYS A 144 4.39 -4.81 19.84
N LYS A 145 4.94 -3.59 19.99
CA LYS A 145 5.56 -3.12 21.24
C LYS A 145 4.53 -2.76 22.31
N PHE A 146 3.43 -2.12 21.93
CA PHE A 146 2.46 -1.55 22.88
C PHE A 146 1.14 -2.33 22.99
N GLY A 147 0.87 -3.28 22.09
CA GLY A 147 -0.28 -4.16 22.18
C GLY A 147 -1.56 -3.62 21.57
N PHE A 148 -1.53 -2.55 20.77
CA PHE A 148 -2.68 -2.01 20.07
C PHE A 148 -2.92 -2.66 18.70
N ARG A 149 -4.11 -2.48 18.14
CA ARG A 149 -4.45 -2.77 16.75
C ARG A 149 -4.74 -1.47 16.01
N GLY A 150 -4.72 -1.48 14.70
CA GLY A 150 -5.03 -0.27 13.96
C GLY A 150 -5.26 -0.48 12.48
N ALA A 151 -5.51 0.62 11.79
CA ALA A 151 -5.56 0.67 10.33
C ALA A 151 -4.87 1.91 9.81
N THR A 152 -4.15 1.75 8.70
CA THR A 152 -3.60 2.85 7.91
C THR A 152 -4.42 3.03 6.63
N MET A 153 -4.73 4.27 6.29
CA MET A 153 -5.57 4.68 5.15
C MET A 153 -4.94 5.91 4.52
N HIS A 154 -3.83 5.72 3.78
CA HIS A 154 -3.16 6.84 3.14
C HIS A 154 -3.77 7.17 1.77
N GLY A 155 -3.52 8.38 1.28
CA GLY A 155 -3.96 8.78 -0.06
C GLY A 155 -5.49 8.84 -0.27
N MET A 156 -6.28 8.89 0.78
CA MET A 156 -7.75 8.84 0.74
C MET A 156 -8.37 9.85 -0.23
N ASN A 157 -9.38 9.39 -0.98
CA ASN A 157 -10.24 10.23 -1.79
C ASN A 157 -11.69 9.69 -1.82
N GLN A 158 -12.59 10.38 -2.53
CA GLN A 158 -14.00 10.01 -2.61
C GLN A 158 -14.21 8.61 -3.21
N THR A 159 -13.48 8.26 -4.27
CA THR A 159 -13.60 6.94 -4.91
C THR A 159 -13.22 5.83 -3.92
N ILE A 160 -12.12 5.99 -3.18
CA ILE A 160 -11.69 5.03 -2.17
C ILE A 160 -12.77 4.88 -1.09
N LEU A 161 -13.31 5.98 -0.59
CA LEU A 161 -14.35 5.97 0.44
C LEU A 161 -15.59 5.20 -0.01
N GLU A 162 -16.05 5.46 -1.24
CA GLU A 162 -17.29 4.89 -1.78
C GLU A 162 -17.12 3.47 -2.34
N THR A 163 -15.90 3.00 -2.54
CA THR A 163 -15.63 1.68 -3.12
C THR A 163 -14.76 0.82 -2.22
N GLY A 164 -13.44 1.00 -2.23
CA GLY A 164 -12.51 0.15 -1.51
C GLY A 164 -12.74 0.08 0.01
N LEU A 165 -13.23 1.15 0.65
CA LEU A 165 -13.62 1.13 2.07
C LEU A 165 -15.07 0.71 2.30
N SER A 166 -15.83 0.48 1.24
CA SER A 166 -17.24 0.08 1.31
C SER A 166 -17.49 -1.39 1.01
N VAL A 167 -16.45 -2.13 0.58
CA VAL A 167 -16.54 -3.58 0.34
C VAL A 167 -16.73 -4.39 1.61
N ASP A 168 -17.14 -5.63 1.45
CA ASP A 168 -17.18 -6.61 2.55
C ASP A 168 -15.80 -7.27 2.71
N TYR A 169 -15.08 -6.93 3.77
CA TYR A 169 -13.74 -7.46 4.03
C TYR A 169 -13.70 -8.95 4.39
N ASP A 170 -14.80 -9.57 4.78
CA ASP A 170 -14.87 -11.04 4.89
C ASP A 170 -14.78 -11.68 3.50
N THR A 171 -15.50 -11.13 2.52
CA THR A 171 -15.40 -11.55 1.11
C THR A 171 -14.00 -11.28 0.54
N VAL A 172 -13.46 -10.08 0.76
CA VAL A 172 -12.09 -9.71 0.35
C VAL A 172 -11.07 -10.72 0.89
N SER A 173 -11.16 -11.04 2.17
CA SER A 173 -10.25 -11.99 2.82
C SER A 173 -10.39 -13.41 2.26
N ALA A 174 -11.62 -13.86 1.97
CA ALA A 174 -11.88 -15.19 1.43
C ALA A 174 -11.33 -15.34 -0.01
N GLU A 175 -11.52 -14.32 -0.85
CA GLU A 175 -10.98 -14.32 -2.22
C GLU A 175 -9.45 -14.24 -2.23
N ALA A 176 -8.86 -13.36 -1.41
CA ALA A 176 -7.42 -13.29 -1.25
C ALA A 176 -6.83 -14.63 -0.77
N GLU A 177 -7.51 -15.36 0.13
CA GLU A 177 -7.06 -16.68 0.59
C GLU A 177 -7.06 -17.72 -0.53
N LYS A 178 -8.08 -17.75 -1.37
CA LYS A 178 -8.11 -18.66 -2.54
C LYS A 178 -6.91 -18.41 -3.47
N LEU A 179 -6.64 -17.14 -3.80
CA LEU A 179 -5.48 -16.75 -4.61
C LEU A 179 -4.16 -17.09 -3.91
N ARG A 180 -4.04 -16.79 -2.61
CA ARG A 180 -2.87 -17.12 -1.82
C ARG A 180 -2.56 -18.63 -1.86
N LEU A 181 -3.54 -19.48 -1.64
CA LEU A 181 -3.38 -20.93 -1.70
C LEU A 181 -3.00 -21.42 -3.10
N GLY A 182 -3.55 -20.82 -4.15
CA GLY A 182 -3.22 -21.13 -5.54
C GLY A 182 -1.81 -20.70 -5.94
N MET A 183 -1.27 -19.64 -5.34
CA MET A 183 0.00 -19.05 -5.72
C MET A 183 1.14 -19.32 -4.73
N THR A 184 0.84 -19.76 -3.49
CA THR A 184 1.86 -20.12 -2.48
C THR A 184 2.80 -21.21 -2.99
N ARG A 185 4.05 -21.23 -2.49
CA ARG A 185 5.13 -22.18 -2.85
C ARG A 185 5.57 -22.09 -4.31
N ALA A 186 5.45 -20.91 -4.92
CA ALA A 186 6.04 -20.66 -6.22
C ALA A 186 7.57 -20.63 -6.13
N ASP A 187 8.24 -21.21 -7.15
CA ASP A 187 9.70 -21.16 -7.25
C ASP A 187 10.14 -19.77 -7.70
N TRP A 188 9.44 -19.22 -8.69
CA TRP A 188 9.67 -17.90 -9.25
C TRP A 188 8.42 -17.37 -9.96
N VAL A 189 8.41 -16.04 -10.15
CA VAL A 189 7.48 -15.33 -11.04
C VAL A 189 8.28 -14.55 -12.07
N GLU A 190 7.85 -14.60 -13.33
CA GLU A 190 8.38 -13.78 -14.43
C GLU A 190 7.30 -12.82 -14.92
N ILE A 191 7.71 -11.59 -15.18
CA ILE A 191 6.87 -10.53 -15.72
C ILE A 191 7.49 -10.05 -17.03
N ASP A 192 6.73 -10.15 -18.11
CA ASP A 192 7.08 -9.58 -19.40
C ASP A 192 6.43 -8.20 -19.56
N PHE A 193 7.25 -7.18 -19.65
CA PHE A 193 6.87 -5.80 -19.89
C PHE A 193 7.07 -5.45 -21.36
N ALA A 194 6.04 -4.93 -22.01
CA ALA A 194 6.15 -4.42 -23.37
C ALA A 194 6.12 -2.89 -23.37
N ILE A 195 7.15 -2.27 -23.95
CA ILE A 195 7.30 -0.84 -24.13
C ILE A 195 7.99 -0.53 -25.46
N ASN A 196 7.47 0.42 -26.25
CA ASN A 196 8.04 0.85 -27.53
C ASN A 196 8.36 -0.32 -28.50
N GLY A 197 7.52 -1.38 -28.48
CA GLY A 197 7.71 -2.57 -29.33
C GLY A 197 8.78 -3.57 -28.86
N ASN A 198 9.42 -3.32 -27.74
CA ASN A 198 10.36 -4.24 -27.10
C ASN A 198 9.72 -4.93 -25.91
N THR A 199 10.19 -6.13 -25.59
CA THR A 199 9.82 -6.87 -24.38
C THR A 199 11.01 -6.96 -23.45
N HIS A 200 10.79 -6.64 -22.18
CA HIS A 200 11.75 -6.75 -21.10
C HIS A 200 11.20 -7.69 -20.04
N THR A 201 12.01 -8.57 -19.51
CA THR A 201 11.57 -9.59 -18.55
C THR A 201 12.27 -9.37 -17.20
N LEU A 202 11.47 -9.35 -16.13
CA LEU A 202 11.94 -9.42 -14.76
C LEU A 202 11.55 -10.77 -14.17
N ARG A 203 12.52 -11.52 -13.67
CA ARG A 203 12.30 -12.73 -12.88
C ARG A 203 12.54 -12.45 -11.42
N LEU A 204 11.56 -12.80 -10.57
CA LEU A 204 11.67 -12.72 -9.13
C LEU A 204 11.71 -14.15 -8.56
N VAL A 205 12.71 -14.41 -7.74
CA VAL A 205 12.97 -15.72 -7.12
C VAL A 205 12.24 -15.78 -5.79
N LEU A 206 11.38 -16.77 -5.61
CA LEU A 206 10.53 -16.95 -4.43
C LEU A 206 10.90 -18.17 -3.60
N ASN A 207 11.66 -19.12 -4.18
CA ASN A 207 12.18 -20.32 -3.51
C ASN A 207 11.15 -21.13 -2.71
N GLY A 208 9.91 -21.21 -3.20
CA GLY A 208 8.86 -21.97 -2.56
C GLY A 208 8.29 -21.33 -1.28
N GLN A 209 8.51 -20.05 -1.04
CA GLN A 209 7.95 -19.34 0.11
C GLN A 209 6.43 -19.32 0.06
N GLU A 210 5.80 -19.17 1.21
CA GLU A 210 4.36 -18.96 1.28
C GLU A 210 3.99 -17.54 0.89
N ALA A 211 3.02 -17.40 -0.02
CA ALA A 211 2.41 -16.12 -0.31
C ALA A 211 1.74 -15.54 0.94
N GLN A 212 1.86 -14.25 1.15
CA GLN A 212 1.17 -13.51 2.19
C GLN A 212 -0.09 -12.83 1.61
N LYS A 213 -0.96 -12.33 2.46
CA LYS A 213 -2.12 -11.55 2.03
C LYS A 213 -2.32 -10.32 2.90
N SER A 214 -2.64 -9.20 2.26
CA SER A 214 -3.20 -8.01 2.90
C SER A 214 -4.71 -8.04 2.65
N HIS A 215 -5.50 -8.37 3.66
CA HIS A 215 -6.91 -8.73 3.51
C HIS A 215 -7.87 -7.85 4.33
N GLY A 216 -7.35 -6.87 5.03
CA GLY A 216 -8.13 -5.86 5.75
C GLY A 216 -8.75 -6.32 7.07
N LEU A 217 -8.57 -7.57 7.50
CA LEU A 217 -9.06 -8.03 8.81
C LEU A 217 -7.96 -7.93 9.85
N CYS A 218 -8.21 -7.14 10.89
CA CYS A 218 -7.32 -6.93 12.02
C CYS A 218 -8.06 -7.35 13.31
N ARG A 219 -8.45 -8.62 13.35
CA ARG A 219 -9.29 -9.23 14.39
C ARG A 219 -8.46 -10.08 15.34
N GLY A 220 -8.98 -10.26 16.56
CA GLY A 220 -8.32 -11.11 17.55
C GLY A 220 -7.50 -10.32 18.56
N PRO A 221 -6.76 -11.04 19.44
CA PRO A 221 -6.00 -10.42 20.52
C PRO A 221 -4.60 -9.93 20.08
N GLU A 222 -4.10 -10.41 18.95
CA GLU A 222 -2.73 -10.09 18.51
C GLU A 222 -2.67 -8.66 17.98
N PRO A 223 -1.63 -7.90 18.36
CA PRO A 223 -1.38 -6.57 17.83
C PRO A 223 -1.09 -6.63 16.32
N ASP A 224 -1.80 -5.83 15.55
CA ASP A 224 -1.64 -5.80 14.09
C ASP A 224 -2.14 -4.49 13.49
N ILE A 225 -1.73 -4.19 12.25
CA ILE A 225 -2.14 -3.03 11.48
C ILE A 225 -2.70 -3.47 10.14
N ALA A 226 -3.96 -3.17 9.87
CA ALA A 226 -4.55 -3.33 8.55
C ALA A 226 -4.15 -2.17 7.64
N ASN A 227 -3.74 -2.45 6.41
CA ASN A 227 -3.58 -1.44 5.36
C ASN A 227 -4.86 -1.42 4.53
N LEU A 228 -5.57 -0.28 4.49
CA LEU A 228 -6.89 -0.13 3.88
C LEU A 228 -6.92 0.97 2.81
N PRO A 229 -7.59 0.73 1.65
CA PRO A 229 -8.28 -0.49 1.24
C PRO A 229 -7.33 -1.68 1.10
N ALA A 230 -7.85 -2.87 1.36
CA ALA A 230 -7.07 -4.10 1.30
C ALA A 230 -7.51 -4.99 0.13
N GLY A 231 -6.79 -6.06 -0.12
CA GLY A 231 -7.10 -7.05 -1.15
C GLY A 231 -5.94 -7.27 -2.10
N GLU A 232 -4.85 -7.81 -1.57
CA GLU A 232 -3.70 -8.26 -2.35
C GLU A 232 -3.11 -9.53 -1.77
N ILE A 233 -2.34 -10.21 -2.59
CA ILE A 233 -1.39 -11.21 -2.17
C ILE A 233 0.00 -10.73 -2.54
N TYR A 234 0.98 -11.03 -1.71
CA TYR A 234 2.34 -10.56 -1.93
C TYR A 234 3.39 -11.56 -1.47
N TYR A 235 4.61 -11.32 -1.92
CA TYR A 235 5.82 -12.05 -1.55
C TYR A 235 6.94 -11.06 -1.25
N THR A 236 7.91 -11.50 -0.44
CA THR A 236 9.20 -10.83 -0.27
C THR A 236 10.26 -11.61 -1.06
N PRO A 237 10.59 -11.22 -2.32
CA PRO A 237 11.48 -11.99 -3.16
C PRO A 237 12.87 -12.20 -2.53
N GLU A 238 13.43 -13.40 -2.66
CA GLU A 238 14.80 -13.72 -2.19
C GLU A 238 15.88 -13.32 -3.21
N GLY A 239 15.47 -12.99 -4.43
CA GLY A 239 16.35 -12.52 -5.49
C GLY A 239 15.56 -12.08 -6.70
N ALA A 240 16.21 -11.37 -7.60
CA ALA A 240 15.62 -10.97 -8.88
C ALA A 240 16.72 -10.74 -9.92
N GLU A 241 16.38 -11.02 -11.18
CA GLU A 241 17.26 -10.80 -12.34
C GLU A 241 16.43 -10.30 -13.53
N GLY A 242 17.03 -9.45 -14.36
CA GLY A 242 16.42 -9.00 -15.60
C GLY A 242 16.26 -7.50 -15.71
N GLU A 243 15.18 -7.06 -16.36
CA GLU A 243 14.93 -5.66 -16.63
C GLU A 243 13.43 -5.35 -16.53
N PHE A 244 13.10 -4.16 -16.07
CA PHE A 244 11.74 -3.65 -16.13
C PHE A 244 11.69 -2.14 -16.38
N PRO A 245 10.69 -1.63 -17.13
CA PRO A 245 10.50 -0.20 -17.32
C PRO A 245 9.94 0.46 -16.05
N LEU A 246 10.39 1.68 -15.77
CA LEU A 246 9.93 2.51 -14.68
C LEU A 246 9.41 3.84 -15.22
N LYS A 247 8.24 4.26 -14.76
CA LYS A 247 7.69 5.60 -14.99
C LYS A 247 7.81 6.43 -13.72
N ASN A 248 8.51 7.55 -13.79
CA ASN A 248 8.57 8.50 -12.68
C ASN A 248 7.21 9.21 -12.53
N GLU A 249 6.67 9.22 -11.32
CA GLU A 249 5.34 9.76 -11.05
C GLU A 249 5.26 11.29 -11.11
N HIS A 250 6.37 11.98 -10.85
CA HIS A 250 6.37 13.45 -10.78
C HIS A 250 6.38 14.10 -12.16
N ASP A 251 7.14 13.54 -13.11
CA ASP A 251 7.35 14.17 -14.40
C ASP A 251 7.05 13.25 -15.60
N GLY A 252 6.63 12.00 -15.35
CA GLY A 252 6.31 11.03 -16.38
C GLY A 252 7.52 10.48 -17.13
N THR A 253 8.73 10.71 -16.65
CA THR A 253 9.97 10.19 -17.26
C THR A 253 9.96 8.67 -17.28
N LEU A 254 10.24 8.09 -18.44
CA LEU A 254 10.36 6.67 -18.65
C LEU A 254 11.84 6.26 -18.65
N SER A 255 12.15 5.23 -17.90
CA SER A 255 13.48 4.64 -17.83
C SER A 255 13.39 3.11 -17.84
N LEU A 256 14.48 2.44 -18.17
CA LEU A 256 14.63 1.00 -18.06
C LEU A 256 15.59 0.70 -16.92
N THR A 257 15.12 -0.07 -15.94
CA THR A 257 15.93 -0.53 -14.82
C THR A 257 16.55 -1.87 -15.15
N LYS A 258 17.80 -2.07 -14.74
CA LYS A 258 18.47 -3.36 -14.78
C LYS A 258 18.58 -3.91 -13.36
N VAL A 259 18.15 -5.14 -13.19
CA VAL A 259 18.14 -5.84 -11.90
C VAL A 259 19.16 -6.97 -11.92
N SER A 260 19.95 -7.06 -10.87
CA SER A 260 20.85 -8.20 -10.65
C SER A 260 21.01 -8.46 -9.15
N GLY A 261 20.97 -9.73 -8.76
CA GLY A 261 21.09 -10.15 -7.37
C GLY A 261 19.98 -9.58 -6.45
N GLY A 262 18.77 -9.38 -6.98
CA GLY A 262 17.64 -8.83 -6.21
C GLY A 262 17.64 -7.30 -6.09
N ARG A 263 18.50 -6.59 -6.83
CA ARG A 263 18.66 -5.14 -6.69
C ARG A 263 18.71 -4.45 -8.05
N ILE A 264 18.12 -3.26 -8.15
CA ILE A 264 18.33 -2.35 -9.29
C ILE A 264 19.80 -1.90 -9.26
N VAL A 265 20.56 -2.26 -10.30
CA VAL A 265 21.99 -1.95 -10.40
C VAL A 265 22.30 -0.85 -11.42
N ASP A 266 21.37 -0.60 -12.35
CA ASP A 266 21.49 0.47 -13.34
C ASP A 266 20.10 0.95 -13.80
N VAL A 267 20.05 2.18 -14.29
CA VAL A 267 18.86 2.81 -14.85
C VAL A 267 19.25 3.54 -16.13
N SER A 268 18.63 3.23 -17.24
CA SER A 268 18.86 3.86 -18.54
C SER A 268 17.65 4.67 -19.00
N PHE A 269 17.92 5.78 -19.71
CA PHE A 269 16.90 6.70 -20.19
C PHE A 269 16.10 6.12 -21.37
N ILE A 270 14.78 6.25 -21.35
CA ILE A 270 13.91 5.95 -22.49
C ILE A 270 13.32 7.24 -23.06
N SER A 271 12.65 8.05 -22.24
CA SER A 271 12.04 9.32 -22.66
C SER A 271 11.70 10.21 -21.46
N GLY A 272 11.53 11.51 -21.70
CA GLY A 272 11.21 12.49 -20.65
C GLY A 272 12.39 13.34 -20.24
N ASN A 273 12.73 13.40 -18.95
CA ASN A 273 13.79 14.22 -18.39
C ASN A 273 15.01 13.36 -17.99
N GLU A 274 16.14 13.53 -18.68
CA GLU A 274 17.39 12.80 -18.38
C GLU A 274 17.91 13.07 -16.95
N GLU A 275 17.70 14.28 -16.40
CA GLU A 275 18.17 14.61 -15.06
C GLU A 275 17.47 13.77 -13.98
N THR A 276 16.19 13.40 -14.18
CA THR A 276 15.46 12.48 -13.32
C THR A 276 16.12 11.11 -13.28
N VAL A 277 16.56 10.60 -14.44
CA VAL A 277 17.28 9.31 -14.52
C VAL A 277 18.64 9.40 -13.84
N LYS A 278 19.40 10.49 -14.08
CA LYS A 278 20.69 10.72 -13.41
C LYS A 278 20.54 10.82 -11.89
N ALA A 279 19.49 11.48 -11.39
CA ALA A 279 19.21 11.57 -9.96
C ALA A 279 18.93 10.18 -9.37
N HIS A 280 18.14 9.34 -10.06
CA HIS A 280 17.91 7.95 -9.64
C HIS A 280 19.19 7.13 -9.62
N GLN A 281 20.00 7.19 -10.68
CA GLN A 281 21.31 6.53 -10.71
C GLN A 281 22.22 7.00 -9.57
N GLN A 282 22.17 8.29 -9.22
CA GLN A 282 22.96 8.83 -8.11
C GLN A 282 22.44 8.29 -6.77
N LYS A 283 21.11 8.26 -6.54
CA LYS A 283 20.49 7.69 -5.33
C LYS A 283 20.95 6.24 -5.12
N LEU A 284 20.92 5.41 -6.18
CA LEU A 284 21.38 4.01 -6.14
C LEU A 284 22.88 3.87 -5.82
N ARG A 285 23.73 4.75 -6.36
CA ARG A 285 25.17 4.76 -6.04
C ARG A 285 25.46 5.18 -4.60
N GLU A 286 24.75 6.21 -4.12
CA GLU A 286 24.91 6.73 -2.76
C GLU A 286 24.39 5.75 -1.72
N ASP A 287 23.23 5.16 -1.96
CA ASP A 287 22.55 4.26 -1.05
C ASP A 287 21.93 3.07 -1.80
N PRO A 288 22.73 2.02 -2.08
CA PRO A 288 22.29 0.90 -2.89
C PRO A 288 21.07 0.15 -2.37
N ALA A 289 20.80 0.21 -1.04
CA ALA A 289 19.63 -0.43 -0.43
C ALA A 289 18.31 0.14 -0.98
N THR A 290 18.31 1.35 -1.54
CA THR A 290 17.13 1.96 -2.17
C THR A 290 16.70 1.24 -3.47
N GLY A 291 17.54 0.38 -4.00
CA GLY A 291 17.24 -0.43 -5.18
C GLY A 291 16.89 -1.89 -4.87
N ASP A 292 16.94 -2.31 -3.60
CA ASP A 292 16.57 -3.68 -3.22
C ASP A 292 15.10 -3.94 -3.50
N LEU A 293 14.79 -5.00 -4.28
CA LEU A 293 13.41 -5.41 -4.56
C LEU A 293 12.85 -6.13 -3.34
N GLY A 294 11.98 -5.44 -2.61
CA GLY A 294 11.43 -5.88 -1.32
C GLY A 294 10.09 -6.58 -1.41
N GLU A 295 9.35 -6.40 -2.51
CA GLU A 295 8.01 -6.95 -2.66
C GLU A 295 7.65 -7.26 -4.11
N LEU A 296 6.80 -8.26 -4.27
CA LEU A 296 6.01 -8.56 -5.47
C LEU A 296 4.55 -8.71 -5.03
N GLY A 297 3.67 -7.83 -5.49
CA GLY A 297 2.27 -7.83 -5.11
C GLY A 297 1.31 -7.97 -6.29
N PHE A 298 0.12 -8.57 -6.01
CA PHE A 298 -0.95 -8.81 -6.97
C PHE A 298 -2.28 -8.36 -6.39
N GLY A 299 -2.99 -7.49 -7.09
CA GLY A 299 -4.35 -7.10 -6.73
C GLY A 299 -5.34 -8.25 -6.85
N THR A 300 -6.29 -8.33 -5.92
CA THR A 300 -7.30 -9.41 -5.85
C THR A 300 -8.73 -8.92 -6.08
N GLN A 301 -8.95 -7.60 -6.07
CA GLN A 301 -10.28 -6.98 -6.02
C GLN A 301 -10.80 -6.52 -7.39
N LEU A 302 -12.12 -6.49 -7.53
CA LEU A 302 -12.81 -5.83 -8.65
C LEU A 302 -13.21 -4.42 -8.20
N LEU A 303 -12.29 -3.47 -8.30
CA LEU A 303 -12.49 -2.08 -7.89
C LEU A 303 -12.31 -1.14 -9.09
N PRO A 304 -12.97 0.03 -9.10
CA PRO A 304 -12.65 1.08 -10.07
C PRO A 304 -11.31 1.71 -9.74
N PHE A 305 -10.64 2.25 -10.75
CA PHE A 305 -9.45 3.05 -10.54
C PHE A 305 -9.77 4.33 -9.76
N SER A 306 -9.02 4.55 -8.71
CA SER A 306 -9.16 5.71 -7.84
C SER A 306 -8.19 6.84 -8.17
N GLY A 307 -7.12 6.53 -8.91
CA GLY A 307 -5.98 7.42 -9.13
C GLY A 307 -5.09 7.53 -7.87
N ARG A 308 -5.19 6.57 -6.97
CA ARG A 308 -4.36 6.44 -5.78
C ARG A 308 -3.86 5.02 -5.67
N ASP A 309 -2.56 4.85 -5.53
CA ASP A 309 -1.91 3.54 -5.56
C ASP A 309 -2.44 2.60 -4.50
N ILE A 310 -2.72 3.09 -3.30
CA ILE A 310 -3.27 2.28 -2.21
C ILE A 310 -4.53 1.48 -2.59
N GLN A 311 -5.40 1.97 -3.47
CA GLN A 311 -6.52 1.20 -4.01
C GLN A 311 -6.17 0.53 -5.33
N ASP A 312 -5.43 1.23 -6.19
CA ASP A 312 -5.25 0.80 -7.58
C ASP A 312 -4.37 -0.45 -7.67
N GLU A 313 -3.48 -0.67 -6.71
CA GLU A 313 -2.68 -1.89 -6.56
C GLU A 313 -3.50 -3.10 -6.09
N LYS A 314 -4.70 -2.87 -5.51
CA LYS A 314 -5.60 -3.94 -5.07
C LYS A 314 -6.49 -4.47 -6.20
N ILE A 315 -6.46 -3.84 -7.37
CA ILE A 315 -7.30 -4.21 -8.52
C ILE A 315 -6.75 -5.48 -9.18
N ARG A 316 -7.61 -6.46 -9.40
CA ARG A 316 -7.25 -7.72 -10.04
C ARG A 316 -6.75 -7.51 -11.47
N GLY A 317 -5.54 -7.99 -11.75
CA GLY A 317 -4.85 -7.78 -13.01
C GLY A 317 -3.79 -6.70 -12.96
N THR A 318 -3.75 -5.86 -11.93
CA THR A 318 -2.60 -5.01 -11.64
C THR A 318 -1.51 -5.79 -10.92
N ILE A 319 -0.30 -5.32 -11.03
CA ILE A 319 0.87 -5.87 -10.35
C ILE A 319 1.76 -4.72 -9.89
N HIS A 320 2.39 -4.89 -8.76
CA HIS A 320 3.43 -3.97 -8.32
C HIS A 320 4.67 -4.73 -7.86
N VAL A 321 5.81 -4.08 -7.98
CA VAL A 321 7.04 -4.45 -7.29
C VAL A 321 7.41 -3.29 -6.38
N ALA A 322 7.94 -3.56 -5.20
CA ALA A 322 8.39 -2.47 -4.34
C ALA A 322 9.90 -2.51 -4.15
N THR A 323 10.48 -1.33 -3.96
CA THR A 323 11.89 -1.18 -3.59
C THR A 323 12.00 -0.66 -2.16
N GLY A 324 13.12 -0.98 -1.50
CA GLY A 324 13.43 -0.47 -0.19
C GLY A 324 13.04 -1.41 0.95
N ARG A 325 12.61 -0.84 2.09
CA ARG A 325 12.35 -1.62 3.31
C ARG A 325 11.16 -2.58 3.14
N ASN A 326 11.25 -3.75 3.77
CA ASN A 326 10.19 -4.76 3.73
C ASN A 326 10.04 -5.54 5.06
N ASP A 327 10.61 -5.03 6.15
CA ASP A 327 10.57 -5.67 7.47
C ASP A 327 9.14 -5.87 8.00
N HIS A 328 8.23 -4.95 7.69
CA HIS A 328 6.81 -5.05 8.04
C HIS A 328 6.06 -6.14 7.25
N LEU A 329 6.61 -6.57 6.12
CA LEU A 329 6.09 -7.67 5.29
C LEU A 329 6.73 -9.04 5.64
N GLY A 330 7.62 -9.06 6.62
CA GLY A 330 8.37 -10.26 7.01
C GLY A 330 9.70 -10.44 6.27
N GLY A 331 10.12 -9.47 5.47
CA GLY A 331 11.41 -9.47 4.79
C GLY A 331 12.58 -8.99 5.66
N GLY A 332 13.77 -9.00 5.10
CA GLY A 332 15.02 -8.66 5.80
C GLY A 332 15.58 -7.26 5.57
N PHE A 333 14.88 -6.42 4.80
CA PHE A 333 15.32 -5.04 4.51
C PHE A 333 14.81 -4.08 5.56
N THR A 334 15.54 -4.00 6.67
CA THR A 334 15.26 -3.14 7.82
C THR A 334 15.85 -1.74 7.64
N PRO A 335 15.38 -0.70 8.37
CA PRO A 335 15.88 0.67 8.24
C PRO A 335 17.38 0.85 8.42
N ASP A 336 18.03 0.00 9.22
CA ASP A 336 19.49 0.02 9.44
C ASP A 336 20.33 -0.39 8.22
N LYS A 337 19.72 -0.96 7.19
CA LYS A 337 20.38 -1.27 5.91
C LYS A 337 20.63 -0.05 5.05
N PHE A 338 19.92 1.03 5.29
CA PHE A 338 20.03 2.27 4.53
C PHE A 338 21.09 3.20 5.13
N LYS A 339 21.86 3.85 4.26
CA LYS A 339 22.89 4.81 4.69
C LYS A 339 22.29 6.11 5.25
N LYS A 340 21.09 6.47 4.79
CA LYS A 340 20.36 7.65 5.23
C LYS A 340 18.96 7.22 5.68
N ALA A 341 18.53 7.62 6.87
CA ALA A 341 17.20 7.29 7.41
C ALA A 341 16.06 7.72 6.48
N ILE A 342 16.18 8.86 5.80
CA ILE A 342 15.19 9.35 4.84
C ILE A 342 15.06 8.45 3.59
N ASN A 343 15.98 7.56 3.33
CA ASN A 343 15.95 6.61 2.23
C ASN A 343 15.32 5.26 2.62
N ALA A 344 15.05 5.04 3.91
CA ALA A 344 14.45 3.80 4.40
C ALA A 344 12.93 3.75 4.13
N THR A 345 12.55 4.11 2.91
CA THR A 345 11.18 4.03 2.40
C THR A 345 10.84 2.64 1.90
N HIS A 346 9.55 2.38 1.75
CA HIS A 346 9.00 1.29 0.94
C HIS A 346 8.26 1.97 -0.21
N ASP A 347 8.78 1.81 -1.41
CA ASP A 347 8.29 2.53 -2.59
C ASP A 347 7.67 1.54 -3.59
N ASP A 348 6.34 1.51 -3.67
CA ASP A 348 5.59 0.69 -4.62
C ASP A 348 5.71 1.25 -6.03
N ILE A 349 6.01 0.38 -6.98
CA ILE A 349 6.07 0.64 -8.41
C ILE A 349 4.88 -0.10 -9.04
N LEU A 350 3.76 0.59 -9.14
CA LEU A 350 2.52 0.03 -9.64
C LEU A 350 2.46 0.06 -11.16
N PHE A 351 2.16 -1.10 -11.75
CA PHE A 351 1.82 -1.26 -13.15
C PHE A 351 0.31 -1.44 -13.30
N ALA A 352 -0.33 -0.43 -13.86
CA ALA A 352 -1.76 -0.40 -14.07
C ALA A 352 -2.07 0.35 -15.38
N PRO A 353 -3.10 -0.06 -16.14
CA PRO A 353 -3.37 0.48 -17.46
C PRO A 353 -3.54 2.00 -17.52
N HIS A 354 -4.15 2.59 -16.50
CA HIS A 354 -4.41 4.03 -16.43
C HIS A 354 -3.20 4.82 -15.90
N LYS A 355 -2.35 4.20 -15.08
CA LYS A 355 -1.18 4.84 -14.48
C LYS A 355 0.04 4.77 -15.40
N THR A 356 0.27 3.62 -16.00
CA THR A 356 1.41 3.36 -16.88
C THR A 356 0.97 2.95 -18.28
N PRO A 357 0.17 3.77 -19.01
CA PRO A 357 -0.37 3.39 -20.31
C PRO A 357 0.70 3.14 -21.39
N GLU A 358 1.92 3.61 -21.17
CA GLU A 358 3.07 3.39 -22.07
C GLU A 358 3.72 2.01 -21.85
N ILE A 359 3.43 1.36 -20.72
CA ILE A 359 4.00 0.08 -20.31
C ILE A 359 2.85 -0.94 -20.27
N ASN A 360 2.95 -2.01 -21.04
CA ASN A 360 1.98 -3.10 -20.96
C ASN A 360 2.58 -4.29 -20.20
N ILE A 361 1.83 -4.86 -19.27
CA ILE A 361 2.11 -6.19 -18.71
C ILE A 361 1.65 -7.22 -19.74
N ALA A 362 2.56 -7.63 -20.61
CA ALA A 362 2.23 -8.56 -21.68
C ALA A 362 1.84 -9.93 -21.12
N GLN A 363 2.64 -10.45 -20.18
CA GLN A 363 2.34 -11.71 -19.51
C GLN A 363 3.02 -11.79 -18.14
N VAL A 364 2.35 -12.42 -17.17
CA VAL A 364 2.93 -12.82 -15.88
C VAL A 364 2.82 -14.34 -15.78
N ARG A 365 3.94 -15.00 -15.52
CA ARG A 365 4.07 -16.46 -15.39
C ARG A 365 4.62 -16.83 -14.02
N MET A 366 4.08 -17.88 -13.45
CA MET A 366 4.53 -18.48 -12.20
C MET A 366 5.03 -19.90 -12.46
N GLN A 367 6.17 -20.27 -11.89
CA GLN A 367 6.63 -21.65 -11.81
C GLN A 367 6.32 -22.20 -10.43
N ARG A 368 5.61 -23.32 -10.39
CA ARG A 368 5.24 -24.00 -9.15
C ARG A 368 5.11 -25.50 -9.39
N ASP A 369 5.66 -26.31 -8.51
CA ASP A 369 5.56 -27.80 -8.55
C ASP A 369 5.96 -28.40 -9.92
N GLY A 370 6.98 -27.81 -10.57
CA GLY A 370 7.46 -28.22 -11.89
C GLY A 370 6.54 -27.82 -13.05
N LYS A 371 5.49 -27.03 -12.82
CA LYS A 371 4.55 -26.52 -13.83
C LYS A 371 4.64 -25.01 -13.95
N GLN A 372 4.43 -24.53 -15.16
CA GLN A 372 4.31 -23.12 -15.42
C GLN A 372 2.83 -22.76 -15.62
N GLU A 373 2.35 -21.77 -14.86
CA GLU A 373 1.00 -21.23 -14.94
C GLU A 373 1.04 -19.78 -15.37
N ILE A 374 0.15 -19.38 -16.28
CA ILE A 374 -0.02 -17.98 -16.67
C ILE A 374 -1.01 -17.35 -15.70
N LEU A 375 -0.59 -16.26 -15.03
CA LEU A 375 -1.40 -15.54 -14.06
C LEU A 375 -2.16 -14.38 -14.69
N ILE A 376 -1.46 -13.56 -15.47
CA ILE A 376 -1.99 -12.32 -16.06
C ILE A 376 -1.55 -12.23 -17.52
N GLU A 377 -2.44 -11.77 -18.40
CA GLU A 377 -2.14 -11.39 -19.77
C GLU A 377 -2.79 -10.04 -20.09
N ASN A 378 -2.01 -9.06 -20.52
CA ASN A 378 -2.48 -7.71 -20.85
C ASN A 378 -3.36 -7.09 -19.75
N TYR A 379 -2.91 -7.15 -18.50
CA TYR A 379 -3.62 -6.70 -17.30
C TYR A 379 -4.93 -7.45 -16.99
N LEU A 380 -5.19 -8.58 -17.65
CA LEU A 380 -6.37 -9.41 -17.40
C LEU A 380 -5.94 -10.70 -16.69
N PRO A 381 -6.67 -11.14 -15.66
CA PRO A 381 -6.47 -12.45 -15.06
C PRO A 381 -6.56 -13.54 -16.12
N ALA A 382 -5.57 -14.40 -16.23
CA ALA A 382 -5.58 -15.57 -17.11
C ALA A 382 -6.46 -16.71 -16.53
N ALA A 383 -6.65 -17.77 -17.31
CA ALA A 383 -7.55 -18.88 -16.95
C ALA A 383 -7.22 -19.50 -15.57
N TYR A 384 -5.93 -19.66 -15.27
CA TYR A 384 -5.50 -20.19 -13.95
C TYR A 384 -5.98 -19.30 -12.81
N MET A 385 -5.68 -17.99 -12.86
CA MET A 385 -6.06 -17.06 -11.79
C MET A 385 -7.58 -16.96 -11.62
N LYS A 386 -8.34 -17.00 -12.72
CA LYS A 386 -9.81 -17.01 -12.69
C LYS A 386 -10.33 -18.28 -11.99
N SER A 387 -9.79 -19.45 -12.31
CA SER A 387 -10.23 -20.71 -11.74
C SER A 387 -10.02 -20.83 -10.22
N LEU A 388 -9.16 -19.99 -9.63
CA LEU A 388 -8.93 -19.97 -8.18
C LEU A 388 -10.05 -19.25 -7.42
N VAL A 389 -10.76 -18.31 -8.05
CA VAL A 389 -11.79 -17.49 -7.37
C VAL A 389 -13.23 -17.86 -7.76
N GLU A 390 -13.40 -18.49 -8.89
CA GLU A 390 -14.67 -19.12 -9.28
C GLU A 390 -14.94 -20.39 -8.44
#